data_a8e79c8863e7a5c71e86a12c932debbc
#
_entry.id   a8e79c8863e7a5c71e86a12c932debbc
#
_cell.length_a   1.000
_cell.length_b   1.000
_cell.length_c   1.000
_cell.angle_alpha   90.00
_cell.angle_beta   90.00
_cell.angle_gamma   90.00
#
_symmetry.space_group_name_H-M   'P 1'
#
loop_
_entity.id
_entity.type
_entity.pdbx_description
1 polymer ?
#
loop_
_entity_poly.entity_id
_entity_poly.type
_entity_poly.pdbx_seq_one_letter_code
_entity_poly.pdbx_strand_id
1 'polypeptide(L)'
;MKRYFLFFALISISLSLCAQDIELANEYFKQGEFEKAKEIYGRLARDKNSVGLIHSNYLQTLYKLKDWGEAEKFLKRQIKANEQFLTYRADYALMLEMTGRVDDSQKELNSLIDLAARNEGTVYEIQDFLFKNNKAEQVIQLLKKARELARDDNKYAIFFARAYLYNGQKEPMIDEMLKYGLNEGNSVYVKATFQDNLKTEAEVELLEKALYSKVQKFPNEQYYLDMLIWHLVQQKEFYKAFVQTRALDRRLKQEGQKVFELAQMALINKDFKNAILMYEYVMKEYPQGQFYPYARRNAIFCKEEVIKTTYPVDLLQIRGLIKDYNNLFTDLGRNQKTMEAMRNTAQLYAFYLNEKDTAIAVLEKAISIAGNDIVFRDKCKLDLGDIYILKNEPWEATLLYSQVEKSQKEDFLGQEAKLKNAKLHYYNGLFDLSKEVLDILKKATTREIANDAMQLSLLIQDNTGLDSTEAAMKEYAAIDLLLFQNKNQEALAALESAFQKYKSHSLADEILWLRANTYLKTNQPNKALDDLEFLRKNYNYDILADDALYLEAKIYQENLGQKDKAMELYREILQNFPGSIYSADARRRFRILRGDAIN
;
A
#
# COMPACT_ATOMS: atom_id res chain seq x y z
N MET A 1 17.27 -43.25 -60.01
CA MET A 1 16.17 -43.10 -59.00
C MET A 1 16.18 -44.22 -57.94
N LYS A 2 16.22 -45.49 -58.21
CA LYS A 2 16.19 -46.58 -57.20
C LYS A 2 17.32 -46.53 -56.15
N ARG A 3 18.54 -46.10 -56.49
CA ARG A 3 19.66 -45.96 -55.53
C ARG A 3 19.50 -44.83 -54.54
N TYR A 4 18.87 -43.72 -54.92
CA TYR A 4 18.58 -42.60 -54.01
C TYR A 4 17.41 -42.92 -53.06
N PHE A 5 16.42 -43.67 -53.49
CA PHE A 5 15.29 -44.13 -52.68
C PHE A 5 15.74 -45.10 -51.59
N LEU A 6 16.67 -46.01 -51.89
CA LEU A 6 17.26 -46.91 -50.88
C LEU A 6 18.12 -46.17 -49.88
N PHE A 7 18.83 -45.11 -50.28
CA PHE A 7 19.64 -44.29 -49.39
C PHE A 7 18.76 -43.44 -48.46
N PHE A 8 17.66 -42.88 -48.97
CA PHE A 8 16.67 -42.15 -48.17
C PHE A 8 15.89 -43.07 -47.19
N ALA A 9 15.56 -44.28 -47.63
CA ALA A 9 14.90 -45.29 -46.79
C ALA A 9 15.81 -45.76 -45.64
N LEU A 10 17.09 -45.97 -45.91
CA LEU A 10 18.09 -46.36 -44.89
C LEU A 10 18.34 -45.22 -43.87
N ILE A 11 18.34 -43.97 -44.30
CA ILE A 11 18.48 -42.81 -43.40
C ILE A 11 17.23 -42.66 -42.54
N SER A 12 16.03 -42.84 -43.10
CA SER A 12 14.78 -42.74 -42.33
C SER A 12 14.61 -43.87 -41.31
N ILE A 13 15.07 -45.08 -41.62
CA ILE A 13 15.07 -46.22 -40.70
C ILE A 13 16.10 -46.04 -39.58
N SER A 14 17.28 -45.50 -39.84
CA SER A 14 18.29 -45.23 -38.82
C SER A 14 17.89 -44.11 -37.87
N LEU A 15 17.20 -43.08 -38.35
CA LEU A 15 16.63 -41.99 -37.52
C LEU A 15 15.48 -42.50 -36.63
N SER A 16 14.64 -43.40 -37.13
CA SER A 16 13.55 -44.01 -36.35
C SER A 16 14.06 -44.90 -35.22
N LEU A 17 15.11 -45.70 -35.45
CA LEU A 17 15.73 -46.55 -34.44
C LEU A 17 16.42 -45.72 -33.34
N CYS A 18 17.08 -44.63 -33.70
CA CYS A 18 17.74 -43.76 -32.75
C CYS A 18 16.71 -43.03 -31.84
N ALA A 19 15.57 -42.61 -32.38
CA ALA A 19 14.49 -42.00 -31.62
C ALA A 19 13.85 -43.00 -30.63
N GLN A 20 13.65 -44.26 -31.04
CA GLN A 20 13.13 -45.31 -30.16
C GLN A 20 14.10 -45.64 -29.01
N ASP A 21 15.40 -45.70 -29.28
CA ASP A 21 16.42 -45.93 -28.26
C ASP A 21 16.46 -44.77 -27.23
N ILE A 22 16.31 -43.51 -27.67
CA ILE A 22 16.24 -42.34 -26.76
C ILE A 22 15.01 -42.45 -25.87
N GLU A 23 13.87 -42.79 -26.44
CA GLU A 23 12.60 -42.90 -25.71
C GLU A 23 12.65 -44.02 -24.67
N LEU A 24 13.19 -45.17 -25.05
CA LEU A 24 13.40 -46.33 -24.17
C LEU A 24 14.38 -46.00 -23.03
N ALA A 25 15.48 -45.31 -23.32
CA ALA A 25 16.44 -44.90 -22.29
C ALA A 25 15.81 -43.90 -21.31
N ASN A 26 14.98 -42.94 -21.80
CA ASN A 26 14.24 -41.99 -20.98
C ASN A 26 13.20 -42.69 -20.08
N GLU A 27 12.55 -43.74 -20.59
CA GLU A 27 11.61 -44.53 -19.77
C GLU A 27 12.33 -45.29 -18.65
N TYR A 28 13.47 -45.96 -18.94
CA TYR A 28 14.28 -46.58 -17.89
C TYR A 28 14.78 -45.56 -16.86
N PHE A 29 15.19 -44.37 -17.31
CA PHE A 29 15.60 -43.30 -16.42
C PHE A 29 14.46 -42.86 -15.48
N LYS A 30 13.24 -42.66 -16.00
CA LYS A 30 12.05 -42.30 -15.21
C LYS A 30 11.65 -43.39 -14.21
N GLN A 31 11.82 -44.66 -14.60
CA GLN A 31 11.52 -45.80 -13.74
C GLN A 31 12.61 -46.06 -12.69
N GLY A 32 13.71 -45.29 -12.69
CA GLY A 32 14.84 -45.48 -11.78
C GLY A 32 15.76 -46.66 -12.14
N GLU A 33 15.59 -47.29 -13.32
CA GLU A 33 16.42 -48.38 -13.81
C GLU A 33 17.70 -47.83 -14.44
N PHE A 34 18.53 -47.17 -13.66
CA PHE A 34 19.67 -46.38 -14.13
C PHE A 34 20.73 -47.19 -14.84
N GLU A 35 20.98 -48.47 -14.48
CA GLU A 35 21.96 -49.31 -15.18
C GLU A 35 21.52 -49.63 -16.62
N LYS A 36 20.22 -49.89 -16.83
CA LYS A 36 19.68 -50.10 -18.19
C LYS A 36 19.70 -48.82 -19.02
N ALA A 37 19.31 -47.69 -18.40
CA ALA A 37 19.36 -46.38 -19.04
C ALA A 37 20.80 -46.04 -19.47
N LYS A 38 21.81 -46.27 -18.59
CA LYS A 38 23.22 -46.04 -18.83
C LYS A 38 23.73 -46.81 -20.05
N GLU A 39 23.35 -48.07 -20.19
CA GLU A 39 23.78 -48.91 -21.34
C GLU A 39 23.32 -48.28 -22.66
N ILE A 40 22.05 -47.87 -22.74
CA ILE A 40 21.49 -47.31 -23.96
C ILE A 40 22.05 -45.91 -24.22
N TYR A 41 22.07 -45.02 -23.19
CA TYR A 41 22.67 -43.70 -23.34
C TYR A 41 24.14 -43.77 -23.70
N GLY A 42 24.92 -44.74 -23.17
CA GLY A 42 26.33 -44.92 -23.51
C GLY A 42 26.57 -45.30 -24.97
N ARG A 43 25.63 -46.04 -25.59
CA ARG A 43 25.65 -46.32 -27.05
C ARG A 43 25.32 -45.04 -27.83
N LEU A 44 24.23 -44.32 -27.44
CA LEU A 44 23.78 -43.11 -28.10
C LEU A 44 24.80 -41.97 -27.99
N ALA A 45 25.56 -41.89 -26.89
CA ALA A 45 26.60 -40.89 -26.67
C ALA A 45 27.80 -40.97 -27.64
N ARG A 46 27.86 -42.01 -28.48
CA ARG A 46 28.88 -42.13 -29.56
C ARG A 46 28.44 -41.43 -30.85
N ASP A 47 27.15 -41.22 -31.04
CA ASP A 47 26.59 -40.49 -32.17
C ASP A 47 26.46 -38.98 -31.85
N LYS A 48 27.11 -38.16 -32.68
CA LYS A 48 27.11 -36.68 -32.48
C LYS A 48 25.74 -36.04 -32.53
N ASN A 49 24.79 -36.61 -33.27
CA ASN A 49 23.45 -36.05 -33.45
C ASN A 49 22.56 -36.35 -32.25
N SER A 50 22.81 -37.44 -31.54
CA SER A 50 22.02 -37.87 -30.38
C SER A 50 22.46 -37.20 -29.08
N VAL A 51 23.71 -36.77 -28.96
CA VAL A 51 24.31 -36.24 -27.72
C VAL A 51 23.50 -35.10 -27.11
N GLY A 52 23.11 -34.13 -27.93
CA GLY A 52 22.35 -32.97 -27.42
C GLY A 52 21.00 -33.36 -26.79
N LEU A 53 20.37 -34.41 -27.27
CA LEU A 53 19.08 -34.90 -26.81
C LEU A 53 19.18 -35.72 -25.51
N ILE A 54 20.30 -36.40 -25.31
CA ILE A 54 20.49 -37.31 -24.15
C ILE A 54 21.36 -36.73 -23.04
N HIS A 55 22.08 -35.64 -23.29
CA HIS A 55 23.14 -35.12 -22.43
C HIS A 55 22.71 -35.02 -20.94
N SER A 56 21.62 -34.33 -20.69
CA SER A 56 21.14 -34.11 -19.31
C SER A 56 20.77 -35.40 -18.59
N ASN A 57 19.98 -36.26 -19.25
CA ASN A 57 19.50 -37.50 -18.63
C ASN A 57 20.65 -38.53 -18.49
N TYR A 58 21.55 -38.59 -19.45
CA TYR A 58 22.73 -39.47 -19.36
C TYR A 58 23.64 -39.05 -18.20
N LEU A 59 23.93 -37.74 -18.10
CA LEU A 59 24.78 -37.22 -17.04
C LEU A 59 24.14 -37.44 -15.66
N GLN A 60 22.84 -37.20 -15.52
CA GLN A 60 22.11 -37.48 -14.27
C GLN A 60 22.08 -38.98 -13.95
N THR A 61 21.97 -39.85 -14.96
CA THR A 61 22.05 -41.31 -14.79
C THR A 61 23.41 -41.71 -14.20
N LEU A 62 24.49 -41.17 -14.75
CA LEU A 62 25.84 -41.43 -14.23
C LEU A 62 26.03 -40.92 -12.80
N TYR A 63 25.46 -39.76 -12.45
CA TYR A 63 25.48 -39.20 -11.10
C TYR A 63 24.70 -40.08 -10.13
N LYS A 64 23.52 -40.58 -10.51
CA LYS A 64 22.73 -41.51 -9.66
C LYS A 64 23.48 -42.81 -9.37
N LEU A 65 24.21 -43.30 -10.34
CA LEU A 65 25.05 -44.49 -10.24
C LEU A 65 26.41 -44.21 -9.57
N LYS A 66 26.76 -42.95 -9.31
CA LYS A 66 28.07 -42.52 -8.84
C LYS A 66 29.22 -42.92 -9.75
N ASP A 67 28.93 -43.09 -11.05
CA ASP A 67 29.95 -43.43 -12.05
C ASP A 67 30.68 -42.17 -12.55
N TRP A 68 31.44 -41.59 -11.64
CA TRP A 68 32.17 -40.35 -11.88
C TRP A 68 33.24 -40.50 -12.98
N GLY A 69 33.82 -41.68 -13.12
CA GLY A 69 34.81 -41.96 -14.15
C GLY A 69 34.26 -41.88 -15.58
N GLU A 70 33.07 -42.45 -15.81
CA GLU A 70 32.42 -42.37 -17.13
C GLU A 70 31.84 -40.99 -17.37
N ALA A 71 31.30 -40.31 -16.32
CA ALA A 71 30.84 -38.93 -16.43
C ALA A 71 31.97 -37.99 -16.86
N GLU A 72 33.16 -38.10 -16.26
CA GLU A 72 34.32 -37.30 -16.64
C GLU A 72 34.76 -37.54 -18.06
N LYS A 73 34.85 -38.83 -18.48
CA LYS A 73 35.19 -39.18 -19.85
C LYS A 73 34.18 -38.66 -20.87
N PHE A 74 32.89 -38.76 -20.54
CA PHE A 74 31.83 -38.25 -21.38
C PHE A 74 31.94 -36.73 -21.55
N LEU A 75 32.02 -35.97 -20.45
CA LEU A 75 32.11 -34.52 -20.47
C LEU A 75 33.36 -34.02 -21.20
N LYS A 76 34.56 -34.58 -20.92
CA LYS A 76 35.79 -34.23 -21.62
C LYS A 76 35.71 -34.46 -23.11
N ARG A 77 35.06 -35.54 -23.54
CA ARG A 77 34.85 -35.84 -24.97
C ARG A 77 33.92 -34.79 -25.60
N GLN A 78 32.82 -34.38 -24.88
CA GLN A 78 31.90 -33.39 -25.41
C GLN A 78 32.54 -32.00 -25.48
N ILE A 79 33.30 -31.60 -24.49
CA ILE A 79 34.07 -30.34 -24.49
C ILE A 79 35.00 -30.26 -25.71
N LYS A 80 35.69 -31.35 -26.00
CA LYS A 80 36.60 -31.40 -27.17
C LYS A 80 35.88 -31.44 -28.52
N ALA A 81 34.73 -32.11 -28.59
CA ALA A 81 33.97 -32.27 -29.84
C ALA A 81 33.09 -31.04 -30.17
N ASN A 82 32.74 -30.26 -29.19
CA ASN A 82 31.71 -29.19 -29.24
C ASN A 82 32.18 -27.96 -28.47
N GLU A 83 33.34 -27.40 -28.83
CA GLU A 83 33.97 -26.26 -28.11
C GLU A 83 33.09 -25.01 -28.03
N GLN A 84 32.14 -24.86 -28.94
CA GLN A 84 31.18 -23.74 -28.97
C GLN A 84 30.09 -23.82 -27.89
N PHE A 85 29.81 -25.02 -27.34
CA PHE A 85 28.79 -25.21 -26.30
C PHE A 85 29.42 -25.21 -24.91
N LEU A 86 29.42 -24.06 -24.29
CA LEU A 86 30.07 -23.85 -22.98
C LEU A 86 29.36 -24.54 -21.81
N THR A 87 28.13 -24.99 -22.00
CA THR A 87 27.35 -25.75 -20.99
C THR A 87 28.05 -27.06 -20.60
N TYR A 88 28.74 -27.74 -21.52
CA TYR A 88 29.51 -28.95 -21.20
C TYR A 88 30.68 -28.67 -20.23
N ARG A 89 31.33 -27.48 -20.33
CA ARG A 89 32.33 -27.05 -19.38
C ARG A 89 31.73 -26.71 -18.04
N ALA A 90 30.54 -26.10 -18.05
CA ALA A 90 29.79 -25.79 -16.85
C ALA A 90 29.41 -27.05 -16.08
N ASP A 91 28.88 -28.07 -16.78
CA ASP A 91 28.58 -29.37 -16.18
C ASP A 91 29.83 -30.07 -15.64
N TYR A 92 30.97 -29.95 -16.36
CA TYR A 92 32.23 -30.52 -15.90
C TYR A 92 32.72 -29.86 -14.60
N ALA A 93 32.62 -28.54 -14.52
CA ALA A 93 32.98 -27.83 -13.31
C ALA A 93 32.11 -28.25 -12.10
N LEU A 94 30.78 -28.40 -12.30
CA LEU A 94 29.89 -28.91 -11.27
C LEU A 94 30.20 -30.34 -10.85
N MET A 95 30.49 -31.22 -11.82
CA MET A 95 30.89 -32.60 -11.54
C MET A 95 32.16 -32.65 -10.67
N LEU A 96 33.17 -31.84 -10.99
CA LEU A 96 34.40 -31.74 -10.21
C LEU A 96 34.11 -31.32 -8.76
N GLU A 97 33.21 -30.40 -8.57
CA GLU A 97 32.78 -29.98 -7.21
C GLU A 97 32.08 -31.12 -6.45
N MET A 98 31.14 -31.81 -7.12
CA MET A 98 30.41 -32.95 -6.55
C MET A 98 31.35 -34.12 -6.17
N THR A 99 32.50 -34.23 -6.81
CA THR A 99 33.52 -35.22 -6.50
C THR A 99 34.58 -34.76 -5.49
N GLY A 100 34.41 -33.57 -4.90
CA GLY A 100 35.34 -33.00 -3.92
C GLY A 100 36.60 -32.36 -4.50
N ARG A 101 36.69 -32.27 -5.85
CA ARG A 101 37.83 -31.62 -6.55
C ARG A 101 37.58 -30.13 -6.70
N VAL A 102 37.47 -29.42 -5.57
CA VAL A 102 37.03 -28.01 -5.52
C VAL A 102 38.00 -27.09 -6.26
N ASP A 103 39.32 -27.27 -6.12
CA ASP A 103 40.32 -26.43 -6.80
C ASP A 103 40.27 -26.58 -8.33
N ASP A 104 40.06 -27.80 -8.83
CA ASP A 104 39.92 -28.04 -10.26
C ASP A 104 38.61 -27.47 -10.80
N SER A 105 37.51 -27.59 -10.01
CA SER A 105 36.22 -26.96 -10.32
C SER A 105 36.36 -25.44 -10.45
N GLN A 106 37.05 -24.81 -9.50
CA GLN A 106 37.23 -23.35 -9.52
C GLN A 106 38.08 -22.88 -10.73
N LYS A 107 39.09 -23.65 -11.10
CA LYS A 107 39.90 -23.38 -12.34
C LYS A 107 39.04 -23.46 -13.59
N GLU A 108 38.19 -24.51 -13.69
CA GLU A 108 37.32 -24.67 -14.83
C GLU A 108 36.22 -23.59 -14.89
N LEU A 109 35.64 -23.21 -13.77
CA LEU A 109 34.67 -22.09 -13.65
C LEU A 109 35.31 -20.76 -14.08
N ASN A 110 36.54 -20.46 -13.66
CA ASN A 110 37.23 -19.25 -14.08
C ASN A 110 37.47 -19.24 -15.61
N SER A 111 37.91 -20.37 -16.16
CA SER A 111 38.08 -20.54 -17.63
C SER A 111 36.76 -20.40 -18.38
N LEU A 112 35.67 -20.97 -17.85
CA LEU A 112 34.32 -20.84 -18.38
C LEU A 112 33.86 -19.39 -18.43
N ILE A 113 34.04 -18.64 -17.31
CA ILE A 113 33.71 -17.22 -17.21
C ILE A 113 34.48 -16.40 -18.24
N ASP A 114 35.77 -16.70 -18.43
CA ASP A 114 36.63 -16.00 -19.39
C ASP A 114 36.18 -16.21 -20.84
N LEU A 115 35.70 -17.39 -21.16
CA LEU A 115 35.20 -17.72 -22.49
C LEU A 115 33.78 -17.12 -22.69
N ALA A 116 32.89 -17.31 -21.73
CA ALA A 116 31.51 -16.90 -21.82
C ALA A 116 31.35 -15.37 -21.92
N ALA A 117 32.19 -14.63 -21.22
CA ALA A 117 32.14 -13.16 -21.18
C ALA A 117 32.37 -12.47 -22.53
N ARG A 118 32.94 -13.20 -23.51
CA ARG A 118 33.31 -12.64 -24.82
C ARG A 118 32.12 -12.48 -25.78
N ASN A 119 31.05 -13.21 -25.57
CA ASN A 119 29.87 -13.19 -26.43
C ASN A 119 28.58 -13.07 -25.62
N GLU A 120 27.72 -12.17 -26.04
CA GLU A 120 26.49 -11.87 -25.30
C GLU A 120 25.54 -13.07 -25.17
N GLY A 121 25.40 -13.87 -26.22
CA GLY A 121 24.60 -15.11 -26.21
C GLY A 121 25.08 -16.09 -25.15
N THR A 122 26.41 -16.30 -25.07
CA THR A 122 27.01 -17.19 -24.08
C THR A 122 26.94 -16.62 -22.65
N VAL A 123 26.94 -15.28 -22.48
CA VAL A 123 26.69 -14.65 -21.16
C VAL A 123 25.31 -15.04 -20.66
N TYR A 124 24.25 -14.90 -21.49
CA TYR A 124 22.88 -15.26 -21.10
C TYR A 124 22.72 -16.75 -20.80
N GLU A 125 23.32 -17.61 -21.61
CA GLU A 125 23.26 -19.07 -21.44
C GLU A 125 23.94 -19.49 -20.13
N ILE A 126 25.17 -19.04 -19.89
CA ILE A 126 25.98 -19.48 -18.75
C ILE A 126 25.50 -18.83 -17.45
N GLN A 127 25.04 -17.56 -17.47
CA GLN A 127 24.44 -16.96 -16.27
C GLN A 127 23.18 -17.70 -15.83
N ASP A 128 22.31 -18.13 -16.75
CA ASP A 128 21.11 -18.90 -16.42
C ASP A 128 21.49 -20.28 -15.85
N PHE A 129 22.48 -20.95 -16.44
CA PHE A 129 23.01 -22.20 -15.92
C PHE A 129 23.57 -22.05 -14.49
N LEU A 130 24.40 -21.05 -14.26
CA LEU A 130 24.98 -20.78 -12.95
C LEU A 130 23.93 -20.45 -11.90
N PHE A 131 22.89 -19.67 -12.24
CA PHE A 131 21.78 -19.40 -11.35
C PHE A 131 21.01 -20.65 -10.95
N LYS A 132 20.67 -21.51 -11.91
CA LYS A 132 19.99 -22.80 -11.66
C LYS A 132 20.77 -23.71 -10.72
N ASN A 133 22.09 -23.54 -10.68
CA ASN A 133 22.99 -24.34 -9.84
C ASN A 133 23.47 -23.58 -8.58
N ASN A 134 22.76 -22.52 -8.15
CA ASN A 134 23.04 -21.73 -6.95
C ASN A 134 24.45 -21.09 -6.92
N LYS A 135 24.97 -20.71 -8.09
CA LYS A 135 26.31 -20.11 -8.25
C LYS A 135 26.22 -18.57 -8.49
N ALA A 136 25.46 -17.87 -7.68
CA ALA A 136 25.22 -16.44 -7.87
C ALA A 136 26.51 -15.59 -7.82
N GLU A 137 27.50 -15.98 -7.02
CA GLU A 137 28.81 -15.30 -6.99
C GLU A 137 29.54 -15.40 -8.33
N GLN A 138 29.52 -16.59 -8.95
CA GLN A 138 30.11 -16.80 -10.29
C GLN A 138 29.33 -16.04 -11.37
N VAL A 139 28.01 -15.89 -11.22
CA VAL A 139 27.22 -14.99 -12.08
C VAL A 139 27.73 -13.57 -12.00
N ILE A 140 27.95 -13.04 -10.79
CA ILE A 140 28.47 -11.69 -10.59
C ILE A 140 29.85 -11.55 -11.28
N GLN A 141 30.73 -12.53 -11.15
CA GLN A 141 32.06 -12.51 -11.77
C GLN A 141 31.96 -12.52 -13.31
N LEU A 142 31.10 -13.38 -13.88
CA LEU A 142 30.83 -13.44 -15.32
C LEU A 142 30.34 -12.08 -15.84
N LEU A 143 29.32 -11.53 -15.17
CA LEU A 143 28.71 -10.27 -15.59
C LEU A 143 29.67 -9.09 -15.48
N LYS A 144 30.53 -9.03 -14.43
CA LYS A 144 31.58 -8.01 -14.30
C LYS A 144 32.52 -8.05 -15.50
N LYS A 145 33.04 -9.23 -15.84
CA LYS A 145 33.95 -9.39 -16.96
C LYS A 145 33.29 -9.05 -18.30
N ALA A 146 32.06 -9.50 -18.51
CA ALA A 146 31.29 -9.19 -19.72
C ALA A 146 30.99 -7.68 -19.86
N ARG A 147 30.70 -7.02 -18.75
CA ARG A 147 30.47 -5.56 -18.69
C ARG A 147 31.73 -4.76 -19.04
N GLU A 148 32.89 -5.17 -18.49
CA GLU A 148 34.19 -4.56 -18.81
C GLU A 148 34.52 -4.68 -20.30
N LEU A 149 34.32 -5.85 -20.89
CA LEU A 149 34.54 -6.09 -22.33
C LEU A 149 33.56 -5.29 -23.20
N ALA A 150 32.33 -5.11 -22.75
CA ALA A 150 31.32 -4.32 -23.45
C ALA A 150 31.55 -2.80 -23.35
N ARG A 151 32.33 -2.32 -22.37
CA ARG A 151 32.54 -0.89 -22.06
C ARG A 151 31.24 -0.12 -21.83
N ASP A 152 30.29 -0.76 -21.20
CA ASP A 152 28.96 -0.20 -20.91
C ASP A 152 28.59 -0.51 -19.46
N ASP A 153 28.66 0.51 -18.58
CA ASP A 153 28.43 0.39 -17.14
C ASP A 153 26.98 0.01 -16.77
N ASN A 154 26.04 0.16 -17.68
CA ASN A 154 24.63 -0.18 -17.45
C ASN A 154 24.25 -1.54 -18.01
N LYS A 155 25.12 -2.15 -18.83
CA LYS A 155 24.84 -3.45 -19.42
C LYS A 155 24.68 -4.52 -18.35
N TYR A 156 23.73 -5.42 -18.54
CA TYR A 156 23.39 -6.52 -17.62
C TYR A 156 22.89 -6.10 -16.23
N ALA A 157 22.48 -4.85 -16.02
CA ALA A 157 22.09 -4.33 -14.71
C ALA A 157 21.03 -5.19 -14.00
N ILE A 158 19.98 -5.64 -14.72
CA ILE A 158 18.93 -6.49 -14.13
C ILE A 158 19.47 -7.84 -13.64
N PHE A 159 20.43 -8.45 -14.34
CA PHE A 159 21.01 -9.74 -13.95
C PHE A 159 21.94 -9.58 -12.74
N PHE A 160 22.70 -8.50 -12.70
CA PHE A 160 23.47 -8.12 -11.50
C PHE A 160 22.56 -7.93 -10.28
N ALA A 161 21.50 -7.15 -10.44
CA ALA A 161 20.56 -6.90 -9.35
C ALA A 161 19.96 -8.20 -8.80
N ARG A 162 19.58 -9.12 -9.68
CA ARG A 162 19.08 -10.46 -9.29
C ARG A 162 20.14 -11.28 -8.57
N ALA A 163 21.38 -11.27 -9.04
CA ALA A 163 22.47 -12.01 -8.40
C ALA A 163 22.82 -11.44 -7.02
N TYR A 164 22.88 -10.11 -6.88
CA TYR A 164 23.08 -9.46 -5.60
C TYR A 164 21.92 -9.70 -4.63
N LEU A 165 20.69 -9.66 -5.12
CA LEU A 165 19.50 -9.97 -4.31
C LEU A 165 19.55 -11.40 -3.76
N TYR A 166 19.90 -12.38 -4.62
CA TYR A 166 20.04 -13.77 -4.23
C TYR A 166 21.10 -13.97 -3.13
N ASN A 167 22.21 -13.22 -3.21
CA ASN A 167 23.28 -13.23 -2.21
C ASN A 167 22.99 -12.34 -0.98
N GLY A 168 21.81 -11.74 -0.86
CA GLY A 168 21.44 -10.87 0.25
C GLY A 168 22.13 -9.50 0.27
N GLN A 169 22.80 -9.12 -0.81
CA GLN A 169 23.59 -7.88 -0.94
C GLN A 169 22.69 -6.74 -1.43
N LYS A 170 22.01 -6.07 -0.51
CA LYS A 170 20.98 -5.05 -0.83
C LYS A 170 21.55 -3.79 -1.49
N GLU A 171 22.67 -3.26 -0.98
CA GLU A 171 23.26 -2.01 -1.49
C GLU A 171 23.65 -2.10 -2.98
N PRO A 172 24.49 -3.06 -3.42
CA PRO A 172 24.77 -3.20 -4.85
C PRO A 172 23.54 -3.60 -5.69
N MET A 173 22.57 -4.32 -5.13
CA MET A 173 21.30 -4.59 -5.80
C MET A 173 20.55 -3.29 -6.11
N ILE A 174 20.47 -2.36 -5.16
CA ILE A 174 19.84 -1.05 -5.34
C ILE A 174 20.53 -0.27 -6.46
N ASP A 175 21.89 -0.22 -6.46
CA ASP A 175 22.63 0.52 -7.48
C ASP A 175 22.36 -0.02 -8.88
N GLU A 176 22.37 -1.35 -9.05
CA GLU A 176 22.10 -1.98 -10.34
C GLU A 176 20.63 -1.85 -10.79
N MET A 177 19.68 -1.94 -9.86
CA MET A 177 18.27 -1.68 -10.18
C MET A 177 18.03 -0.23 -10.62
N LEU A 178 18.71 0.73 -10.01
CA LEU A 178 18.64 2.14 -10.42
C LEU A 178 19.24 2.35 -11.83
N LYS A 179 20.29 1.63 -12.20
CA LYS A 179 20.82 1.64 -13.57
C LYS A 179 19.85 1.02 -14.57
N TYR A 180 19.24 -0.11 -14.19
CA TYR A 180 18.23 -0.78 -15.05
C TYR A 180 17.03 0.13 -15.34
N GLY A 181 16.63 0.94 -14.37
CA GLY A 181 15.51 1.86 -14.49
C GLY A 181 15.74 3.07 -15.40
N LEU A 182 16.97 3.32 -15.85
CA LEU A 182 17.26 4.38 -16.82
C LEU A 182 16.63 4.13 -18.20
N ASN A 183 16.35 2.88 -18.55
CA ASN A 183 15.64 2.57 -19.77
C ASN A 183 14.15 2.84 -19.62
N GLU A 184 13.55 3.45 -20.64
CA GLU A 184 12.12 3.77 -20.66
C GLU A 184 11.26 2.53 -20.36
N GLY A 185 10.25 2.70 -19.53
CA GLY A 185 9.29 1.65 -19.14
C GLY A 185 9.71 0.79 -17.95
N ASN A 186 10.99 0.77 -17.55
CA ASN A 186 11.46 -0.09 -16.47
C ASN A 186 11.16 0.43 -15.05
N SER A 187 10.82 1.72 -14.91
CA SER A 187 10.63 2.37 -13.61
C SER A 187 9.56 1.69 -12.73
N VAL A 188 8.49 1.18 -13.33
CA VAL A 188 7.42 0.47 -12.59
C VAL A 188 7.96 -0.81 -11.97
N TYR A 189 8.71 -1.60 -12.73
CA TYR A 189 9.33 -2.83 -12.25
C TYR A 189 10.36 -2.56 -11.13
N VAL A 190 11.16 -1.49 -11.28
CA VAL A 190 12.14 -1.07 -10.26
C VAL A 190 11.44 -0.70 -8.95
N LYS A 191 10.37 0.10 -9.01
CA LYS A 191 9.56 0.48 -7.83
C LYS A 191 8.98 -0.74 -7.13
N ALA A 192 8.36 -1.65 -7.88
CA ALA A 192 7.81 -2.90 -7.34
C ALA A 192 8.91 -3.74 -6.67
N THR A 193 10.08 -3.89 -7.33
CA THR A 193 11.20 -4.65 -6.78
C THR A 193 11.69 -4.07 -5.44
N PHE A 194 11.79 -2.74 -5.32
CA PHE A 194 12.17 -2.10 -4.06
C PHE A 194 11.09 -2.30 -2.98
N GLN A 195 9.81 -2.13 -3.32
CA GLN A 195 8.71 -2.37 -2.39
C GLN A 195 8.66 -3.80 -1.89
N ASP A 196 8.99 -4.78 -2.72
CA ASP A 196 8.94 -6.20 -2.37
C ASP A 196 10.16 -6.64 -1.54
N ASN A 197 11.32 -6.04 -1.74
CA ASN A 197 12.58 -6.54 -1.20
C ASN A 197 13.24 -5.66 -0.13
N LEU A 198 12.78 -4.42 0.07
CA LEU A 198 13.30 -3.52 1.10
C LEU A 198 12.21 -3.32 2.16
N LYS A 199 12.31 -4.07 3.26
CA LYS A 199 11.25 -4.15 4.29
C LYS A 199 11.66 -3.51 5.61
N THR A 200 12.95 -3.50 5.92
CA THR A 200 13.47 -2.96 7.17
C THR A 200 13.79 -1.49 7.03
N GLU A 201 13.74 -0.75 8.15
CA GLU A 201 14.09 0.67 8.19
C GLU A 201 15.50 0.94 7.62
N ALA A 202 16.47 0.08 7.98
CA ALA A 202 17.84 0.19 7.47
C ALA A 202 17.93 0.00 5.93
N GLU A 203 17.16 -0.94 5.36
CA GLU A 203 17.15 -1.16 3.91
C GLU A 203 16.46 0.02 3.17
N VAL A 204 15.42 0.60 3.77
CA VAL A 204 14.74 1.80 3.24
C VAL A 204 15.69 3.00 3.25
N GLU A 205 16.49 3.16 4.33
CA GLU A 205 17.51 4.21 4.44
C GLU A 205 18.65 4.03 3.42
N LEU A 206 19.06 2.79 3.12
CA LEU A 206 20.03 2.51 2.05
C LEU A 206 19.52 3.01 0.69
N LEU A 207 18.25 2.78 0.38
CA LEU A 207 17.64 3.29 -0.86
C LEU A 207 17.62 4.83 -0.89
N GLU A 208 17.23 5.47 0.21
CA GLU A 208 17.19 6.93 0.31
C GLU A 208 18.57 7.53 0.06
N LYS A 209 19.61 7.01 0.72
CA LYS A 209 21.01 7.43 0.52
C LYS A 209 21.49 7.24 -0.91
N ALA A 210 21.18 6.08 -1.50
CA ALA A 210 21.55 5.80 -2.89
C ALA A 210 20.89 6.79 -3.85
N LEU A 211 19.60 7.09 -3.67
CA LEU A 211 18.86 8.04 -4.50
C LEU A 211 19.41 9.47 -4.38
N TYR A 212 19.67 9.97 -3.16
CA TYR A 212 20.30 11.27 -2.99
C TYR A 212 21.68 11.34 -3.67
N SER A 213 22.50 10.29 -3.52
CA SER A 213 23.80 10.19 -4.20
C SER A 213 23.67 10.24 -5.73
N LYS A 214 22.67 9.53 -6.30
CA LYS A 214 22.43 9.54 -7.75
C LYS A 214 21.97 10.92 -8.24
N VAL A 215 21.03 11.56 -7.53
CA VAL A 215 20.56 12.91 -7.87
C VAL A 215 21.68 13.93 -7.83
N GLN A 216 22.57 13.83 -6.84
CA GLN A 216 23.75 14.71 -6.74
C GLN A 216 24.76 14.46 -7.86
N LYS A 217 25.04 13.19 -8.18
CA LYS A 217 26.02 12.82 -9.21
C LYS A 217 25.53 13.07 -10.63
N PHE A 218 24.21 12.92 -10.87
CA PHE A 218 23.58 13.04 -12.18
C PHE A 218 22.41 14.06 -12.14
N PRO A 219 22.68 15.36 -11.93
CA PRO A 219 21.63 16.35 -11.66
C PRO A 219 20.71 16.60 -12.86
N ASN A 220 21.11 16.21 -14.07
CA ASN A 220 20.31 16.34 -15.28
C ASN A 220 19.48 15.10 -15.60
N GLU A 221 19.70 14.00 -14.87
CA GLU A 221 18.97 12.75 -15.06
C GLU A 221 17.67 12.78 -14.26
N GLN A 222 16.57 13.08 -14.95
CA GLN A 222 15.25 13.25 -14.31
C GLN A 222 14.76 11.97 -13.63
N TYR A 223 15.10 10.81 -14.16
CA TYR A 223 14.70 9.52 -13.61
C TYR A 223 15.06 9.38 -12.11
N TYR A 224 16.30 9.72 -11.73
CA TYR A 224 16.73 9.60 -10.33
C TYR A 224 15.95 10.53 -9.40
N LEU A 225 15.62 11.74 -9.87
CA LEU A 225 14.83 12.68 -9.09
C LEU A 225 13.37 12.21 -8.95
N ASP A 226 12.76 11.68 -10.02
CA ASP A 226 11.41 11.10 -9.98
C ASP A 226 11.36 9.87 -9.04
N MET A 227 12.42 9.06 -9.01
CA MET A 227 12.55 7.94 -8.07
C MET A 227 12.72 8.40 -6.62
N LEU A 228 13.49 9.48 -6.37
CA LEU A 228 13.63 10.06 -5.03
C LEU A 228 12.29 10.63 -4.53
N ILE A 229 11.58 11.39 -5.36
CA ILE A 229 10.26 11.93 -5.00
C ILE A 229 9.28 10.79 -4.69
N TRP A 230 9.24 9.76 -5.55
CA TRP A 230 8.42 8.58 -5.30
C TRP A 230 8.76 7.92 -3.95
N HIS A 231 10.03 7.70 -3.66
CA HIS A 231 10.48 7.10 -2.41
C HIS A 231 10.03 7.92 -1.20
N LEU A 232 10.27 9.24 -1.21
CA LEU A 232 9.87 10.16 -0.14
C LEU A 232 8.35 10.17 0.09
N VAL A 233 7.55 10.07 -0.99
CA VAL A 233 6.08 9.95 -0.91
C VAL A 233 5.68 8.62 -0.26
N GLN A 234 6.35 7.50 -0.59
CA GLN A 234 6.09 6.21 0.06
C GLN A 234 6.37 6.26 1.57
N GLN A 235 7.39 7.00 1.99
CA GLN A 235 7.72 7.22 3.40
C GLN A 235 6.87 8.31 4.07
N LYS A 236 5.93 8.93 3.34
CA LYS A 236 5.10 10.07 3.80
C LYS A 236 5.92 11.31 4.20
N GLU A 237 7.13 11.42 3.70
CA GLU A 237 8.03 12.56 3.89
C GLU A 237 7.70 13.71 2.93
N PHE A 238 6.44 14.20 3.03
CA PHE A 238 5.88 15.16 2.07
C PHE A 238 6.65 16.47 1.97
N TYR A 239 7.22 16.95 3.07
CA TYR A 239 8.05 18.15 3.04
C TYR A 239 9.33 17.96 2.24
N LYS A 240 10.05 16.86 2.44
CA LYS A 240 11.26 16.54 1.66
C LYS A 240 10.92 16.36 0.17
N ALA A 241 9.81 15.64 -0.12
CA ALA A 241 9.31 15.48 -1.48
C ALA A 241 8.99 16.84 -2.14
N PHE A 242 8.35 17.76 -1.39
CA PHE A 242 8.05 19.11 -1.87
C PHE A 242 9.30 19.90 -2.24
N VAL A 243 10.35 19.85 -1.41
CA VAL A 243 11.61 20.54 -1.71
C VAL A 243 12.19 20.10 -3.07
N GLN A 244 12.16 18.78 -3.34
CA GLN A 244 12.66 18.22 -4.61
C GLN A 244 11.73 18.57 -5.78
N THR A 245 10.42 18.42 -5.60
CA THR A 245 9.42 18.70 -6.64
C THR A 245 9.41 20.18 -7.02
N ARG A 246 9.56 21.07 -6.04
CA ARG A 246 9.67 22.53 -6.27
C ARG A 246 10.92 22.89 -7.09
N ALA A 247 12.04 22.25 -6.80
CA ALA A 247 13.28 22.46 -7.57
C ALA A 247 13.10 22.00 -9.02
N LEU A 248 12.42 20.87 -9.22
CA LEU A 248 12.10 20.33 -10.56
C LEU A 248 11.14 21.25 -11.33
N ASP A 249 10.08 21.71 -10.66
CA ASP A 249 9.08 22.62 -11.24
C ASP A 249 9.72 23.92 -11.79
N ARG A 250 10.60 24.55 -10.98
CA ARG A 250 11.34 25.75 -11.39
C ARG A 250 12.28 25.50 -12.57
N ARG A 251 12.95 24.35 -12.59
CA ARG A 251 13.88 23.98 -13.66
C ARG A 251 13.16 23.71 -14.98
N LEU A 252 12.04 22.97 -14.93
CA LEU A 252 11.31 22.52 -16.11
C LEU A 252 10.14 23.43 -16.50
N LYS A 253 9.85 24.47 -15.71
CA LYS A 253 8.72 25.40 -15.91
C LYS A 253 7.39 24.68 -16.09
N GLN A 254 7.09 23.74 -15.18
CA GLN A 254 5.89 22.86 -15.23
C GLN A 254 4.60 23.53 -14.72
N GLU A 255 4.61 24.85 -14.55
CA GLU A 255 3.45 25.65 -14.12
C GLU A 255 2.77 25.13 -12.83
N GLY A 256 3.55 24.49 -11.94
CA GLY A 256 3.10 24.00 -10.66
C GLY A 256 2.36 22.66 -10.69
N GLN A 257 2.24 21.99 -11.84
CA GLN A 257 1.46 20.75 -11.96
C GLN A 257 1.92 19.66 -10.97
N LYS A 258 3.20 19.29 -10.99
CA LYS A 258 3.72 18.23 -10.10
C LYS A 258 3.63 18.61 -8.62
N VAL A 259 3.78 19.90 -8.29
CA VAL A 259 3.60 20.38 -6.91
C VAL A 259 2.14 20.27 -6.49
N PHE A 260 1.20 20.61 -7.38
CA PHE A 260 -0.22 20.46 -7.13
C PHE A 260 -0.62 18.99 -6.94
N GLU A 261 -0.13 18.08 -7.78
CA GLU A 261 -0.34 16.64 -7.65
C GLU A 261 0.21 16.11 -6.31
N LEU A 262 1.42 16.53 -5.92
CA LEU A 262 2.00 16.16 -4.62
C LEU A 262 1.18 16.71 -3.44
N ALA A 263 0.66 17.94 -3.55
CA ALA A 263 -0.23 18.52 -2.56
C ALA A 263 -1.53 17.73 -2.40
N GLN A 264 -2.09 17.19 -3.50
CA GLN A 264 -3.24 16.30 -3.45
C GLN A 264 -2.92 14.97 -2.73
N MET A 265 -1.72 14.41 -2.97
CA MET A 265 -1.29 13.21 -2.26
C MET A 265 -1.15 13.47 -0.75
N ALA A 266 -0.57 14.61 -0.35
CA ALA A 266 -0.47 15.00 1.05
C ALA A 266 -1.87 15.20 1.68
N LEU A 267 -2.81 15.84 0.96
CA LEU A 267 -4.20 16.01 1.38
C LEU A 267 -4.89 14.67 1.64
N ILE A 268 -4.79 13.71 0.69
CA ILE A 268 -5.37 12.36 0.83
C ILE A 268 -4.77 11.62 2.03
N ASN A 269 -3.47 11.82 2.29
CA ASN A 269 -2.80 11.25 3.46
C ASN A 269 -3.04 12.05 4.76
N LYS A 270 -3.90 13.05 4.75
CA LYS A 270 -4.24 13.93 5.89
C LYS A 270 -3.05 14.73 6.43
N ASP A 271 -2.00 14.90 5.63
CA ASP A 271 -0.90 15.82 5.95
C ASP A 271 -1.25 17.24 5.48
N PHE A 272 -2.24 17.82 6.13
CA PHE A 272 -2.79 19.13 5.77
C PHE A 272 -1.76 20.25 5.85
N LYS A 273 -0.82 20.17 6.80
CA LYS A 273 0.23 21.18 6.97
C LYS A 273 1.12 21.28 5.73
N ASN A 274 1.61 20.16 5.23
CA ASN A 274 2.45 20.14 4.04
C ASN A 274 1.64 20.41 2.77
N ALA A 275 0.37 19.94 2.71
CA ALA A 275 -0.53 20.27 1.60
C ALA A 275 -0.74 21.78 1.46
N ILE A 276 -0.99 22.51 2.58
CA ILE A 276 -1.13 23.97 2.58
C ILE A 276 0.11 24.65 1.98
N LEU A 277 1.32 24.27 2.45
CA LEU A 277 2.58 24.84 1.93
C LEU A 277 2.73 24.68 0.40
N MET A 278 2.35 23.52 -0.11
CA MET A 278 2.42 23.21 -1.53
C MET A 278 1.38 23.98 -2.35
N TYR A 279 0.13 24.05 -1.87
CA TYR A 279 -0.90 24.85 -2.53
C TYR A 279 -0.56 26.34 -2.49
N GLU A 280 -0.02 26.85 -1.40
CA GLU A 280 0.44 28.25 -1.30
C GLU A 280 1.59 28.55 -2.26
N TYR A 281 2.51 27.60 -2.48
CA TYR A 281 3.53 27.72 -3.52
C TYR A 281 2.89 27.86 -4.91
N VAL A 282 1.95 26.98 -5.27
CA VAL A 282 1.26 27.03 -6.59
C VAL A 282 0.54 28.36 -6.78
N MET A 283 -0.17 28.84 -5.74
CA MET A 283 -0.89 30.12 -5.79
C MET A 283 0.07 31.31 -5.97
N LYS A 284 1.21 31.29 -5.29
CA LYS A 284 2.18 32.37 -5.30
C LYS A 284 2.95 32.47 -6.62
N GLU A 285 3.45 31.33 -7.10
CA GLU A 285 4.32 31.30 -8.29
C GLU A 285 3.49 31.35 -9.60
N TYR A 286 2.23 30.85 -9.57
CA TYR A 286 1.37 30.72 -10.75
C TYR A 286 -0.04 31.30 -10.53
N PRO A 287 -0.18 32.62 -10.24
CA PRO A 287 -1.48 33.22 -9.89
C PRO A 287 -2.48 33.24 -11.06
N GLN A 288 -2.01 33.08 -12.30
CA GLN A 288 -2.84 32.96 -13.51
C GLN A 288 -2.87 31.53 -14.07
N GLY A 289 -2.23 30.58 -13.39
CA GLY A 289 -2.14 29.18 -13.82
C GLY A 289 -3.46 28.44 -13.70
N GLN A 290 -3.61 27.39 -14.49
CA GLN A 290 -4.83 26.56 -14.51
C GLN A 290 -5.14 25.92 -13.16
N PHE A 291 -4.13 25.66 -12.31
CA PHE A 291 -4.27 25.03 -11.00
C PHE A 291 -4.59 26.03 -9.87
N TYR A 292 -4.46 27.35 -10.11
CA TYR A 292 -4.68 28.38 -9.10
C TYR A 292 -6.05 28.28 -8.39
N PRO A 293 -7.19 28.17 -9.10
CA PRO A 293 -8.49 28.09 -8.46
C PRO A 293 -8.62 26.86 -7.54
N TYR A 294 -8.09 25.73 -7.99
CA TYR A 294 -8.13 24.48 -7.24
C TYR A 294 -7.17 24.49 -6.04
N ALA A 295 -5.96 25.03 -6.23
CA ALA A 295 -4.99 25.19 -5.15
C ALA A 295 -5.54 26.09 -4.04
N ARG A 296 -6.16 27.21 -4.38
CA ARG A 296 -6.76 28.14 -3.42
C ARG A 296 -7.90 27.48 -2.63
N ARG A 297 -8.81 26.81 -3.32
CA ARG A 297 -9.89 26.06 -2.69
C ARG A 297 -9.36 24.99 -1.72
N ASN A 298 -8.40 24.18 -2.18
CA ASN A 298 -7.86 23.09 -1.38
C ASN A 298 -7.02 23.58 -0.21
N ALA A 299 -6.33 24.73 -0.33
CA ALA A 299 -5.63 25.33 0.79
C ALA A 299 -6.61 25.76 1.91
N ILE A 300 -7.76 26.35 1.55
CA ILE A 300 -8.81 26.70 2.53
C ILE A 300 -9.37 25.43 3.15
N PHE A 301 -9.65 24.39 2.36
CA PHE A 301 -10.13 23.11 2.87
C PHE A 301 -9.14 22.46 3.84
N CYS A 302 -7.84 22.45 3.53
CA CYS A 302 -6.82 21.93 4.46
C CYS A 302 -6.80 22.72 5.78
N LYS A 303 -6.94 24.05 5.75
CA LYS A 303 -7.07 24.89 6.95
C LYS A 303 -8.33 24.55 7.74
N GLU A 304 -9.43 24.29 7.04
CA GLU A 304 -10.70 23.85 7.63
C GLU A 304 -10.51 22.54 8.41
N GLU A 305 -9.89 21.52 7.79
CA GLU A 305 -9.66 20.22 8.43
C GLU A 305 -8.75 20.34 9.67
N VAL A 306 -7.73 21.19 9.64
CA VAL A 306 -6.89 21.47 10.82
C VAL A 306 -7.72 22.09 11.96
N ILE A 307 -8.59 23.07 11.65
CA ILE A 307 -9.41 23.74 12.66
C ILE A 307 -10.45 22.78 13.24
N LYS A 308 -11.12 21.99 12.41
CA LYS A 308 -12.12 21.00 12.85
C LYS A 308 -11.56 19.90 13.75
N THR A 309 -10.29 19.55 13.60
CA THR A 309 -9.63 18.53 14.42
C THR A 309 -8.98 19.05 15.69
N THR A 310 -9.00 20.38 15.91
CA THR A 310 -8.47 21.02 17.12
C THR A 310 -9.61 21.33 18.08
N TYR A 311 -9.62 20.69 19.23
CA TYR A 311 -10.69 20.89 20.23
C TYR A 311 -10.24 21.75 21.41
N PRO A 312 -11.10 22.66 21.92
CA PRO A 312 -12.43 23.03 21.38
C PRO A 312 -12.30 23.77 20.06
N VAL A 313 -13.25 23.52 19.14
CA VAL A 313 -13.27 24.24 17.86
C VAL A 313 -13.51 25.73 18.08
N ASP A 314 -12.62 26.56 17.58
CA ASP A 314 -12.70 28.00 17.66
C ASP A 314 -13.66 28.56 16.59
N LEU A 315 -14.81 29.05 17.00
CA LEU A 315 -15.83 29.61 16.11
C LEU A 315 -15.37 30.90 15.40
N LEU A 316 -14.38 31.63 15.93
CA LEU A 316 -13.79 32.77 15.24
C LEU A 316 -12.99 32.32 14.03
N GLN A 317 -12.25 31.23 14.18
CA GLN A 317 -11.52 30.62 13.03
C GLN A 317 -12.49 30.07 11.99
N ILE A 318 -13.62 29.44 12.39
CA ILE A 318 -14.68 29.01 11.46
C ILE A 318 -15.24 30.21 10.67
N ARG A 319 -15.53 31.35 11.32
CA ARG A 319 -15.95 32.56 10.62
C ARG A 319 -14.87 33.13 9.69
N GLY A 320 -13.61 32.98 10.08
CA GLY A 320 -12.44 33.29 9.20
C GLY A 320 -12.42 32.45 7.93
N LEU A 321 -12.64 31.13 8.03
CA LEU A 321 -12.73 30.23 6.87
C LEU A 321 -13.88 30.61 5.94
N ILE A 322 -15.05 30.90 6.49
CA ILE A 322 -16.21 31.36 5.68
C ILE A 322 -15.86 32.64 4.93
N LYS A 323 -15.13 33.57 5.57
CA LYS A 323 -14.64 34.78 4.89
C LYS A 323 -13.68 34.43 3.74
N ASP A 324 -12.77 33.48 3.97
CA ASP A 324 -11.83 33.04 2.93
C ASP A 324 -12.56 32.40 1.75
N TYR A 325 -13.58 31.56 2.00
CA TYR A 325 -14.46 31.03 0.96
C TYR A 325 -15.25 32.13 0.21
N ASN A 326 -15.79 33.11 0.93
CA ASN A 326 -16.49 34.23 0.31
C ASN A 326 -15.54 35.07 -0.57
N ASN A 327 -14.31 35.31 -0.14
CA ASN A 327 -13.29 35.96 -0.98
C ASN A 327 -12.98 35.13 -2.22
N LEU A 328 -12.91 33.79 -2.08
CA LEU A 328 -12.76 32.88 -3.24
C LEU A 328 -13.91 33.07 -4.24
N PHE A 329 -15.16 33.14 -3.76
CA PHE A 329 -16.34 33.31 -4.62
C PHE A 329 -16.41 34.72 -5.24
N THR A 330 -15.90 35.74 -4.57
CA THR A 330 -15.83 37.10 -5.11
C THR A 330 -14.84 37.18 -6.27
N ASP A 331 -13.68 36.55 -6.11
CA ASP A 331 -12.58 36.64 -7.08
C ASP A 331 -12.77 35.70 -8.27
N LEU A 332 -13.31 34.50 -8.05
CA LEU A 332 -13.39 33.44 -9.05
C LEU A 332 -14.83 33.13 -9.51
N GLY A 333 -15.83 33.73 -8.88
CA GLY A 333 -17.24 33.44 -9.12
C GLY A 333 -17.72 32.12 -8.49
N ARG A 334 -19.05 31.94 -8.50
CA ARG A 334 -19.69 30.66 -8.12
C ARG A 334 -19.94 29.83 -9.38
N ASN A 335 -19.10 28.87 -9.65
CA ASN A 335 -19.09 28.06 -10.87
C ASN A 335 -18.57 26.64 -10.59
N GLN A 336 -18.42 25.81 -11.61
CA GLN A 336 -17.96 24.42 -11.47
C GLN A 336 -16.60 24.29 -10.77
N LYS A 337 -15.68 25.28 -10.87
CA LYS A 337 -14.37 25.24 -10.18
C LYS A 337 -14.47 25.50 -8.68
N THR A 338 -15.53 26.19 -8.24
CA THR A 338 -15.74 26.64 -6.84
C THR A 338 -16.93 25.95 -6.16
N MET A 339 -17.67 25.07 -6.84
CA MET A 339 -18.88 24.45 -6.30
C MET A 339 -18.59 23.56 -5.07
N GLU A 340 -17.46 22.84 -5.02
CA GLU A 340 -17.04 22.09 -3.83
C GLU A 340 -16.79 23.03 -2.62
N ALA A 341 -16.25 24.22 -2.85
CA ALA A 341 -16.11 25.22 -1.79
C ALA A 341 -17.46 25.70 -1.26
N MET A 342 -18.50 25.77 -2.10
CA MET A 342 -19.86 26.09 -1.64
C MET A 342 -20.40 24.99 -0.73
N ARG A 343 -20.18 23.72 -1.08
CA ARG A 343 -20.55 22.57 -0.25
C ARG A 343 -19.87 22.63 1.12
N ASN A 344 -18.53 22.87 1.16
CA ASN A 344 -17.79 23.03 2.42
C ASN A 344 -18.32 24.20 3.25
N THR A 345 -18.59 25.35 2.62
CA THR A 345 -19.15 26.53 3.30
C THR A 345 -20.51 26.21 3.95
N ALA A 346 -21.36 25.47 3.25
CA ALA A 346 -22.65 25.06 3.78
C ALA A 346 -22.51 24.16 5.03
N GLN A 347 -21.56 23.23 5.01
CA GLN A 347 -21.26 22.40 6.20
C GLN A 347 -20.80 23.26 7.38
N LEU A 348 -19.95 24.27 7.16
CA LEU A 348 -19.53 25.20 8.22
C LEU A 348 -20.71 25.97 8.81
N TYR A 349 -21.62 26.48 7.98
CA TYR A 349 -22.82 27.16 8.44
C TYR A 349 -23.72 26.23 9.27
N ALA A 350 -23.97 25.01 8.80
CA ALA A 350 -24.90 24.09 9.43
C ALA A 350 -24.35 23.53 10.76
N PHE A 351 -23.13 22.96 10.73
CA PHE A 351 -22.60 22.17 11.83
C PHE A 351 -21.87 22.99 12.90
N TYR A 352 -21.36 24.19 12.56
CA TYR A 352 -20.58 25.00 13.51
C TYR A 352 -21.27 26.29 13.90
N LEU A 353 -21.97 26.96 12.98
CA LEU A 353 -22.64 28.23 13.26
C LEU A 353 -24.14 28.07 13.53
N ASN A 354 -24.70 26.88 13.40
CA ASN A 354 -26.13 26.60 13.55
C ASN A 354 -27.02 27.39 12.56
N GLU A 355 -26.45 27.86 11.43
CA GLU A 355 -27.14 28.64 10.40
C GLU A 355 -27.67 27.71 9.30
N LYS A 356 -28.63 26.84 9.66
CA LYS A 356 -29.11 25.72 8.81
C LYS A 356 -29.79 26.19 7.52
N ASP A 357 -30.60 27.24 7.59
CA ASP A 357 -31.32 27.77 6.42
C ASP A 357 -30.35 28.42 5.42
N THR A 358 -29.32 29.11 5.91
CA THR A 358 -28.22 29.61 5.06
C THR A 358 -27.49 28.47 4.36
N ALA A 359 -27.22 27.39 5.08
CA ALA A 359 -26.55 26.20 4.54
C ALA A 359 -27.37 25.53 3.43
N ILE A 360 -28.69 25.37 3.63
CA ILE A 360 -29.62 24.82 2.62
C ILE A 360 -29.57 25.69 1.35
N ALA A 361 -29.74 27.01 1.49
CA ALA A 361 -29.72 27.92 0.35
C ALA A 361 -28.40 27.86 -0.45
N VAL A 362 -27.25 27.70 0.24
CA VAL A 362 -25.94 27.54 -0.40
C VAL A 362 -25.86 26.22 -1.17
N LEU A 363 -26.36 25.11 -0.62
CA LEU A 363 -26.34 23.79 -1.27
C LEU A 363 -27.29 23.75 -2.48
N GLU A 364 -28.51 24.31 -2.37
CA GLU A 364 -29.45 24.41 -3.47
C GLU A 364 -28.85 25.22 -4.64
N LYS A 365 -28.15 26.31 -4.32
CA LYS A 365 -27.42 27.07 -5.31
C LYS A 365 -26.27 26.25 -5.94
N ALA A 366 -25.54 25.48 -5.14
CA ALA A 366 -24.48 24.61 -5.65
C ALA A 366 -25.03 23.52 -6.60
N ILE A 367 -26.15 22.90 -6.25
CA ILE A 367 -26.88 21.95 -7.09
C ILE A 367 -27.27 22.58 -8.43
N SER A 368 -27.78 23.83 -8.42
CA SER A 368 -28.17 24.55 -9.65
C SER A 368 -26.99 24.82 -10.58
N ILE A 369 -25.78 25.02 -10.03
CA ILE A 369 -24.55 25.29 -10.79
C ILE A 369 -23.94 23.99 -11.33
N ALA A 370 -24.15 22.88 -10.66
CA ALA A 370 -23.59 21.58 -11.03
C ALA A 370 -24.01 21.08 -12.43
N GLY A 371 -25.17 21.52 -12.93
CA GLY A 371 -25.67 21.14 -14.25
C GLY A 371 -25.80 19.62 -14.40
N ASN A 372 -25.00 19.02 -15.29
CA ASN A 372 -25.03 17.58 -15.56
C ASN A 372 -24.11 16.75 -14.64
N ASP A 373 -23.41 17.37 -13.70
CA ASP A 373 -22.59 16.65 -12.70
C ASP A 373 -23.50 16.00 -11.65
N ILE A 374 -23.95 14.78 -11.97
CA ILE A 374 -24.84 13.99 -11.11
C ILE A 374 -24.17 13.65 -9.79
N VAL A 375 -22.88 13.30 -9.84
CA VAL A 375 -22.10 12.90 -8.65
C VAL A 375 -22.03 14.05 -7.65
N PHE A 376 -21.71 15.25 -8.11
CA PHE A 376 -21.67 16.41 -7.23
C PHE A 376 -23.06 16.78 -6.68
N ARG A 377 -24.10 16.74 -7.50
CA ARG A 377 -25.47 16.98 -7.02
C ARG A 377 -25.88 15.99 -5.94
N ASP A 378 -25.53 14.72 -6.10
CA ASP A 378 -25.88 13.68 -5.13
C ASP A 378 -25.07 13.84 -3.83
N LYS A 379 -23.80 14.27 -3.88
CA LYS A 379 -23.07 14.71 -2.67
C LYS A 379 -23.78 15.85 -1.93
N CYS A 380 -24.26 16.86 -2.66
CA CYS A 380 -25.01 17.96 -2.04
C CYS A 380 -26.35 17.48 -1.41
N LYS A 381 -27.02 16.48 -2.02
CA LYS A 381 -28.23 15.89 -1.45
C LYS A 381 -27.94 15.13 -0.16
N LEU A 382 -26.80 14.43 -0.06
CA LEU A 382 -26.40 13.79 1.18
C LEU A 382 -26.19 14.84 2.29
N ASP A 383 -25.47 15.93 1.98
CA ASP A 383 -25.27 17.02 2.93
C ASP A 383 -26.59 17.70 3.33
N LEU A 384 -27.52 17.92 2.38
CA LEU A 384 -28.85 18.43 2.67
C LEU A 384 -29.61 17.51 3.61
N GLY A 385 -29.56 16.20 3.39
CA GLY A 385 -30.16 15.21 4.29
C GLY A 385 -29.61 15.31 5.71
N ASP A 386 -28.28 15.44 5.86
CA ASP A 386 -27.65 15.65 7.16
C ASP A 386 -28.17 16.94 7.84
N ILE A 387 -28.33 18.02 7.07
CA ILE A 387 -28.83 19.30 7.60
C ILE A 387 -30.31 19.18 8.00
N TYR A 388 -31.13 18.41 7.29
CA TYR A 388 -32.50 18.16 7.70
C TYR A 388 -32.58 17.35 9.00
N ILE A 389 -31.64 16.42 9.25
CA ILE A 389 -31.54 15.76 10.58
C ILE A 389 -31.21 16.78 11.67
N LEU A 390 -30.28 17.74 11.40
CA LEU A 390 -30.00 18.84 12.33
C LEU A 390 -31.26 19.72 12.63
N LYS A 391 -32.16 19.83 11.65
CA LYS A 391 -33.45 20.56 11.80
C LYS A 391 -34.53 19.72 12.48
N ASN A 392 -34.27 18.44 12.77
CA ASN A 392 -35.24 17.48 13.26
C ASN A 392 -36.36 17.18 12.25
N GLU A 393 -35.99 17.14 10.97
CA GLU A 393 -36.86 16.84 9.82
C GLU A 393 -36.42 15.53 9.13
N PRO A 394 -36.49 14.36 9.78
CA PRO A 394 -35.89 13.12 9.31
C PRO A 394 -36.53 12.58 8.01
N TRP A 395 -37.77 12.94 7.70
CA TRP A 395 -38.45 12.52 6.47
C TRP A 395 -37.81 13.13 5.22
N GLU A 396 -37.43 14.40 5.29
CA GLU A 396 -36.71 15.07 4.21
C GLU A 396 -35.33 14.43 3.98
N ALA A 397 -34.63 14.08 5.07
CA ALA A 397 -33.36 13.37 5.00
C ALA A 397 -33.53 12.01 4.31
N THR A 398 -34.53 11.19 4.71
CA THR A 398 -34.81 9.88 4.11
C THR A 398 -35.08 10.01 2.61
N LEU A 399 -35.86 11.00 2.20
CA LEU A 399 -36.19 11.24 0.79
C LEU A 399 -34.91 11.52 -0.02
N LEU A 400 -34.03 12.40 0.48
CA LEU A 400 -32.80 12.78 -0.18
C LEU A 400 -31.81 11.60 -0.28
N TYR A 401 -31.62 10.86 0.81
CA TYR A 401 -30.75 9.68 0.81
C TYR A 401 -31.26 8.60 -0.16
N SER A 402 -32.59 8.34 -0.17
CA SER A 402 -33.18 7.37 -1.08
C SER A 402 -33.07 7.78 -2.55
N GLN A 403 -33.11 9.08 -2.86
CA GLN A 403 -32.83 9.58 -4.21
C GLN A 403 -31.38 9.29 -4.63
N VAL A 404 -30.41 9.49 -3.73
CA VAL A 404 -29.00 9.22 -4.01
C VAL A 404 -28.75 7.72 -4.15
N GLU A 405 -29.31 6.91 -3.27
CA GLU A 405 -29.24 5.45 -3.36
C GLU A 405 -29.73 4.94 -4.71
N LYS A 406 -30.86 5.46 -5.19
CA LYS A 406 -31.44 5.11 -6.49
C LYS A 406 -30.58 5.59 -7.66
N SER A 407 -30.00 6.80 -7.56
CA SER A 407 -29.17 7.43 -8.59
C SER A 407 -27.81 6.74 -8.75
N GLN A 408 -27.16 6.37 -7.66
CA GLN A 408 -25.77 5.87 -7.61
C GLN A 408 -25.68 4.36 -7.36
N LYS A 409 -26.77 3.67 -7.12
CA LYS A 409 -26.91 2.20 -6.90
C LYS A 409 -25.72 1.55 -6.19
N GLU A 410 -24.81 0.94 -6.98
CA GLU A 410 -23.67 0.15 -6.48
C GLU A 410 -22.40 0.98 -6.23
N ASP A 411 -22.42 2.27 -6.57
CA ASP A 411 -21.28 3.16 -6.36
C ASP A 411 -21.14 3.57 -4.89
N PHE A 412 -19.97 4.12 -4.55
CA PHE A 412 -19.64 4.57 -3.19
C PHE A 412 -20.71 5.47 -2.57
N LEU A 413 -21.21 6.46 -3.34
CA LEU A 413 -22.23 7.40 -2.84
C LEU A 413 -23.58 6.70 -2.57
N GLY A 414 -23.95 5.71 -3.36
CA GLY A 414 -25.16 4.91 -3.12
C GLY A 414 -25.05 4.08 -1.86
N GLN A 415 -23.87 3.50 -1.61
CA GLN A 415 -23.59 2.77 -0.37
C GLN A 415 -23.54 3.71 0.85
N GLU A 416 -22.97 4.91 0.72
CA GLU A 416 -23.01 5.95 1.74
C GLU A 416 -24.46 6.37 2.06
N ALA A 417 -25.29 6.57 1.04
CA ALA A 417 -26.72 6.88 1.20
C ALA A 417 -27.47 5.77 1.96
N LYS A 418 -27.22 4.51 1.63
CA LYS A 418 -27.77 3.35 2.36
C LYS A 418 -27.35 3.35 3.82
N LEU A 419 -26.07 3.61 4.11
CA LEU A 419 -25.56 3.69 5.48
C LEU A 419 -26.24 4.82 6.26
N LYS A 420 -26.43 6.00 5.64
CA LYS A 420 -27.13 7.13 6.25
C LYS A 420 -28.59 6.80 6.54
N ASN A 421 -29.29 6.10 5.64
CA ASN A 421 -30.65 5.59 5.89
C ASN A 421 -30.68 4.57 7.03
N ALA A 422 -29.71 3.64 7.10
CA ALA A 422 -29.60 2.70 8.21
C ALA A 422 -29.39 3.42 9.55
N LYS A 423 -28.55 4.46 9.58
CA LYS A 423 -28.37 5.33 10.78
C LYS A 423 -29.67 6.05 11.17
N LEU A 424 -30.50 6.49 10.21
CA LEU A 424 -31.80 7.08 10.52
C LEU A 424 -32.76 6.05 11.15
N HIS A 425 -32.80 4.81 10.64
CA HIS A 425 -33.58 3.75 11.27
C HIS A 425 -33.10 3.48 12.70
N TYR A 426 -31.79 3.44 12.92
CA TYR A 426 -31.20 3.32 14.24
C TYR A 426 -31.61 4.46 15.17
N TYR A 427 -31.51 5.72 14.77
CA TYR A 427 -31.93 6.89 15.58
C TYR A 427 -33.42 6.85 15.94
N ASN A 428 -34.26 6.28 15.07
CA ASN A 428 -35.68 6.10 15.31
C ASN A 428 -36.04 4.83 16.12
N GLY A 429 -35.03 4.06 16.57
CA GLY A 429 -35.25 2.82 17.32
C GLY A 429 -35.79 1.66 16.48
N LEU A 430 -35.66 1.74 15.15
CA LEU A 430 -36.07 0.70 14.20
C LEU A 430 -34.88 -0.23 13.91
N PHE A 431 -34.41 -0.95 14.93
CA PHE A 431 -33.16 -1.67 14.91
C PHE A 431 -33.14 -2.84 13.90
N ASP A 432 -34.24 -3.56 13.74
CA ASP A 432 -34.33 -4.64 12.76
C ASP A 432 -34.12 -4.14 11.33
N LEU A 433 -34.82 -3.04 10.97
CA LEU A 433 -34.65 -2.41 9.66
C LEU A 433 -33.22 -1.87 9.46
N SER A 434 -32.64 -1.29 10.50
CA SER A 434 -31.25 -0.84 10.45
C SER A 434 -30.31 -2.01 10.18
N LYS A 435 -30.45 -3.12 10.92
CA LYS A 435 -29.61 -4.32 10.76
C LYS A 435 -29.73 -4.95 9.38
N GLU A 436 -30.94 -5.08 8.82
CA GLU A 436 -31.14 -5.63 7.48
C GLU A 436 -30.30 -4.86 6.43
N VAL A 437 -30.30 -3.53 6.48
CA VAL A 437 -29.52 -2.70 5.57
C VAL A 437 -28.01 -2.81 5.87
N LEU A 438 -27.63 -2.81 7.14
CA LEU A 438 -26.22 -2.92 7.57
C LEU A 438 -25.61 -4.27 7.19
N ASP A 439 -26.38 -5.37 7.26
CA ASP A 439 -25.91 -6.71 6.87
C ASP A 439 -25.62 -6.83 5.36
N ILE A 440 -26.31 -6.05 4.55
CA ILE A 440 -25.98 -5.90 3.12
C ILE A 440 -24.68 -5.11 2.97
N LEU A 441 -24.55 -3.99 3.69
CA LEU A 441 -23.39 -3.09 3.59
C LEU A 441 -22.10 -3.67 4.13
N LYS A 442 -22.12 -4.61 5.08
CA LYS A 442 -20.93 -5.37 5.52
C LYS A 442 -20.21 -6.07 4.38
N LYS A 443 -20.89 -6.35 3.28
CA LYS A 443 -20.36 -6.95 2.05
C LYS A 443 -19.99 -5.91 1.00
N ALA A 444 -20.06 -4.62 1.34
CA ALA A 444 -19.74 -3.53 0.42
C ALA A 444 -18.28 -3.58 -0.03
N THR A 445 -18.02 -3.06 -1.21
CA THR A 445 -16.68 -3.08 -1.83
C THR A 445 -15.69 -2.14 -1.15
N THR A 446 -16.16 -1.09 -0.46
CA THR A 446 -15.31 -0.14 0.26
C THR A 446 -15.16 -0.54 1.72
N ARG A 447 -13.91 -0.62 2.20
CA ARG A 447 -13.60 -1.01 3.59
C ARG A 447 -14.20 -0.05 4.61
N GLU A 448 -14.24 1.25 4.33
CA GLU A 448 -14.78 2.27 5.25
C GLU A 448 -16.26 2.02 5.53
N ILE A 449 -17.10 1.96 4.49
CA ILE A 449 -18.54 1.73 4.66
C ILE A 449 -18.83 0.36 5.30
N ALA A 450 -18.08 -0.68 4.89
CA ALA A 450 -18.23 -2.01 5.46
C ALA A 450 -17.88 -2.04 6.95
N ASN A 451 -16.82 -1.34 7.37
CA ASN A 451 -16.43 -1.23 8.77
C ASN A 451 -17.47 -0.46 9.59
N ASP A 452 -17.93 0.70 9.10
CA ASP A 452 -18.96 1.50 9.78
C ASP A 452 -20.27 0.70 9.92
N ALA A 453 -20.65 -0.03 8.87
CA ALA A 453 -21.84 -0.90 8.91
C ALA A 453 -21.66 -2.05 9.90
N MET A 454 -20.46 -2.64 9.97
CA MET A 454 -20.16 -3.70 10.92
C MET A 454 -20.21 -3.19 12.37
N GLN A 455 -19.59 -2.06 12.66
CA GLN A 455 -19.57 -1.46 13.99
C GLN A 455 -21.00 -1.16 14.49
N LEU A 456 -21.82 -0.48 13.67
CA LEU A 456 -23.19 -0.18 14.06
C LEU A 456 -24.06 -1.44 14.20
N SER A 457 -23.87 -2.42 13.33
CA SER A 457 -24.60 -3.69 13.42
C SER A 457 -24.22 -4.49 14.67
N LEU A 458 -22.94 -4.53 15.05
CA LEU A 458 -22.48 -5.17 16.29
C LEU A 458 -23.02 -4.42 17.51
N LEU A 459 -22.92 -3.10 17.54
CA LEU A 459 -23.48 -2.28 18.61
C LEU A 459 -24.98 -2.60 18.85
N ILE A 460 -25.77 -2.67 17.79
CA ILE A 460 -27.19 -3.03 17.90
C ILE A 460 -27.34 -4.48 18.38
N GLN A 461 -26.64 -5.41 17.79
CA GLN A 461 -26.78 -6.85 18.06
C GLN A 461 -26.42 -7.19 19.49
N ASP A 462 -25.29 -6.67 19.99
CA ASP A 462 -24.77 -7.00 21.33
C ASP A 462 -25.64 -6.40 22.44
N ASN A 463 -26.40 -5.33 22.10
CA ASN A 463 -27.18 -4.57 23.07
C ASN A 463 -28.70 -4.72 22.94
N THR A 464 -29.21 -5.50 21.98
CA THR A 464 -30.65 -5.81 21.84
C THR A 464 -30.94 -7.30 22.06
N GLY A 465 -29.96 -8.17 21.97
CA GLY A 465 -30.17 -9.63 21.99
C GLY A 465 -30.69 -10.18 23.35
N LEU A 466 -30.42 -9.51 24.44
CA LEU A 466 -30.83 -9.90 25.81
C LEU A 466 -31.89 -8.97 26.41
N ASP A 467 -32.16 -7.81 25.82
CA ASP A 467 -33.17 -6.83 26.25
C ASP A 467 -34.37 -6.85 25.31
N SER A 468 -35.40 -7.58 25.68
CA SER A 468 -36.64 -7.68 24.88
C SER A 468 -37.41 -6.35 24.75
N THR A 469 -37.08 -5.35 25.54
CA THR A 469 -37.72 -4.02 25.48
C THR A 469 -36.95 -3.05 24.59
N GLU A 470 -35.67 -3.32 24.33
CA GLU A 470 -34.73 -2.45 23.61
C GLU A 470 -34.64 -1.02 24.21
N ALA A 471 -35.06 -0.85 25.47
CA ALA A 471 -35.20 0.46 26.08
C ALA A 471 -33.83 1.16 26.25
N ALA A 472 -32.82 0.40 26.65
CA ALA A 472 -31.46 0.93 26.79
C ALA A 472 -30.87 1.39 25.46
N MET A 473 -31.04 0.57 24.43
CA MET A 473 -30.54 0.88 23.09
C MET A 473 -31.29 2.06 22.43
N LYS A 474 -32.60 2.17 22.66
CA LYS A 474 -33.38 3.34 22.19
C LYS A 474 -32.93 4.65 22.85
N GLU A 475 -32.66 4.61 24.16
CA GLU A 475 -32.14 5.78 24.88
C GLU A 475 -30.72 6.14 24.38
N TYR A 476 -29.85 5.16 24.17
CA TYR A 476 -28.53 5.37 23.62
C TYR A 476 -28.55 5.95 22.19
N ALA A 477 -29.39 5.40 21.29
CA ALA A 477 -29.58 5.92 19.94
C ALA A 477 -30.10 7.38 19.92
N ALA A 478 -31.01 7.73 20.84
CA ALA A 478 -31.49 9.10 20.99
C ALA A 478 -30.36 10.05 21.47
N ILE A 479 -29.49 9.58 22.35
CA ILE A 479 -28.31 10.36 22.80
C ILE A 479 -27.31 10.55 21.66
N ASP A 480 -27.05 9.51 20.86
CA ASP A 480 -26.17 9.60 19.70
C ASP A 480 -26.73 10.60 18.64
N LEU A 481 -28.06 10.64 18.47
CA LEU A 481 -28.70 11.67 17.64
C LEU A 481 -28.47 13.09 18.21
N LEU A 482 -28.53 13.30 19.54
CA LEU A 482 -28.19 14.58 20.14
C LEU A 482 -26.75 15.01 19.82
N LEU A 483 -25.81 14.06 19.85
CA LEU A 483 -24.41 14.32 19.49
C LEU A 483 -24.26 14.66 18.01
N PHE A 484 -24.96 13.95 17.13
CA PHE A 484 -25.02 14.31 15.71
C PHE A 484 -25.56 15.73 15.49
N GLN A 485 -26.55 16.13 16.28
CA GLN A 485 -27.14 17.48 16.26
C GLN A 485 -26.27 18.55 16.96
N ASN A 486 -25.05 18.22 17.40
CA ASN A 486 -24.15 19.08 18.17
C ASN A 486 -24.71 19.59 19.51
N LYS A 487 -25.71 18.93 20.07
CA LYS A 487 -26.31 19.23 21.39
C LYS A 487 -25.51 18.58 22.52
N ASN A 488 -24.21 18.88 22.57
CA ASN A 488 -23.24 18.20 23.43
C ASN A 488 -23.60 18.27 24.92
N GLN A 489 -24.14 19.37 25.39
CA GLN A 489 -24.50 19.52 26.81
C GLN A 489 -25.72 18.67 27.20
N GLU A 490 -26.74 18.63 26.33
CA GLU A 490 -27.91 17.78 26.51
C GLU A 490 -27.50 16.29 26.46
N ALA A 491 -26.62 15.92 25.51
CA ALA A 491 -26.09 14.58 25.40
C ALA A 491 -25.28 14.15 26.63
N LEU A 492 -24.42 15.03 27.17
CA LEU A 492 -23.66 14.73 28.40
C LEU A 492 -24.58 14.49 29.60
N ALA A 493 -25.61 15.30 29.78
CA ALA A 493 -26.59 15.10 30.85
C ALA A 493 -27.36 13.77 30.68
N ALA A 494 -27.74 13.46 29.46
CA ALA A 494 -28.41 12.20 29.15
C ALA A 494 -27.50 10.97 29.33
N LEU A 495 -26.21 11.06 28.92
CA LEU A 495 -25.22 10.00 29.13
C LEU A 495 -24.95 9.73 30.61
N GLU A 496 -24.89 10.80 31.45
CA GLU A 496 -24.75 10.64 32.89
C GLU A 496 -25.94 9.88 33.49
N SER A 497 -27.17 10.27 33.12
CA SER A 497 -28.39 9.57 33.54
C SER A 497 -28.44 8.13 33.06
N ALA A 498 -28.13 7.89 31.78
CA ALA A 498 -28.11 6.58 31.18
C ALA A 498 -27.10 5.67 31.87
N PHE A 499 -25.87 6.15 32.16
CA PHE A 499 -24.86 5.38 32.86
C PHE A 499 -25.33 4.94 34.25
N GLN A 500 -25.97 5.81 35.02
CA GLN A 500 -26.50 5.45 36.35
C GLN A 500 -27.59 4.37 36.24
N LYS A 501 -28.44 4.46 35.22
CA LYS A 501 -29.56 3.53 34.98
C LYS A 501 -29.10 2.17 34.44
N TYR A 502 -28.07 2.14 33.61
CA TYR A 502 -27.65 0.95 32.83
C TYR A 502 -26.25 0.42 33.19
N LYS A 503 -25.76 0.65 34.43
CA LYS A 503 -24.44 0.18 34.88
C LYS A 503 -24.18 -1.32 34.71
N SER A 504 -25.23 -2.13 34.76
CA SER A 504 -25.14 -3.60 34.63
C SER A 504 -25.59 -4.09 33.26
N HIS A 505 -25.87 -3.20 32.34
CA HIS A 505 -26.24 -3.53 30.97
C HIS A 505 -24.99 -3.59 30.10
N SER A 506 -25.04 -4.38 29.01
CA SER A 506 -23.95 -4.45 28.04
C SER A 506 -23.53 -3.09 27.46
N LEU A 507 -24.42 -2.12 27.36
CA LEU A 507 -24.15 -0.76 26.91
C LEU A 507 -23.31 0.13 27.86
N ALA A 508 -22.91 -0.38 29.02
CA ALA A 508 -22.26 0.48 30.02
C ALA A 508 -20.90 1.03 29.57
N ASP A 509 -20.13 0.23 28.88
CA ASP A 509 -18.82 0.59 28.33
C ASP A 509 -18.97 1.52 27.12
N GLU A 510 -19.94 1.31 26.23
CA GLU A 510 -20.23 2.21 25.12
C GLU A 510 -20.73 3.58 25.62
N ILE A 511 -21.53 3.62 26.67
CA ILE A 511 -21.97 4.88 27.28
C ILE A 511 -20.75 5.65 27.83
N LEU A 512 -19.84 4.98 28.54
CA LEU A 512 -18.60 5.61 29.05
C LEU A 512 -17.71 6.10 27.92
N TRP A 513 -17.53 5.28 26.89
CA TRP A 513 -16.75 5.64 25.71
C TRP A 513 -17.31 6.87 25.00
N LEU A 514 -18.61 6.89 24.76
CA LEU A 514 -19.29 8.01 24.10
C LEU A 514 -19.22 9.29 24.96
N ARG A 515 -19.36 9.15 26.28
CA ARG A 515 -19.25 10.26 27.24
C ARG A 515 -17.82 10.81 27.30
N ALA A 516 -16.80 9.97 27.36
CA ALA A 516 -15.41 10.38 27.34
C ALA A 516 -15.05 11.16 26.07
N ASN A 517 -15.46 10.66 24.90
CA ASN A 517 -15.27 11.37 23.64
C ASN A 517 -16.00 12.72 23.60
N THR A 518 -17.19 12.80 24.21
CA THR A 518 -17.96 14.06 24.29
C THR A 518 -17.31 15.06 25.26
N TYR A 519 -16.74 14.58 26.36
CA TYR A 519 -15.94 15.44 27.27
C TYR A 519 -14.70 16.00 26.55
N LEU A 520 -14.04 15.24 25.71
CA LEU A 520 -12.93 15.77 24.91
C LEU A 520 -13.38 16.85 23.94
N LYS A 521 -14.48 16.64 23.21
CA LYS A 521 -15.06 17.64 22.31
C LYS A 521 -15.44 18.95 23.04
N THR A 522 -15.77 18.84 24.29
CA THR A 522 -16.16 19.99 25.14
C THR A 522 -15.02 20.51 26.04
N ASN A 523 -13.78 20.14 25.74
CA ASN A 523 -12.56 20.55 26.47
C ASN A 523 -12.56 20.20 27.97
N GLN A 524 -13.01 19.01 28.32
CA GLN A 524 -13.01 18.47 29.66
C GLN A 524 -12.15 17.20 29.77
N PRO A 525 -10.82 17.24 29.46
CA PRO A 525 -9.99 16.05 29.34
C PRO A 525 -9.88 15.24 30.64
N ASN A 526 -9.93 15.88 31.82
CA ASN A 526 -9.87 15.16 33.08
C ASN A 526 -11.09 14.25 33.28
N LYS A 527 -12.31 14.75 32.97
CA LYS A 527 -13.52 13.92 33.05
C LYS A 527 -13.51 12.78 32.04
N ALA A 528 -12.94 13.02 30.85
CA ALA A 528 -12.73 11.96 29.86
C ALA A 528 -11.81 10.87 30.42
N LEU A 529 -10.71 11.23 31.09
CA LEU A 529 -9.81 10.30 31.74
C LEU A 529 -10.50 9.49 32.85
N ASP A 530 -11.35 10.14 33.68
CA ASP A 530 -12.10 9.41 34.72
C ASP A 530 -12.96 8.29 34.10
N ASP A 531 -13.66 8.56 33.00
CA ASP A 531 -14.49 7.60 32.31
C ASP A 531 -13.66 6.47 31.66
N LEU A 532 -12.57 6.82 30.99
CA LEU A 532 -11.68 5.87 30.32
C LEU A 532 -10.98 4.94 31.34
N GLU A 533 -10.51 5.51 32.44
CA GLU A 533 -9.92 4.72 33.52
C GLU A 533 -10.94 3.78 34.17
N PHE A 534 -12.19 4.25 34.36
CA PHE A 534 -13.27 3.42 34.87
C PHE A 534 -13.61 2.28 33.89
N LEU A 535 -13.71 2.58 32.59
CA LEU A 535 -13.94 1.59 31.53
C LEU A 535 -12.84 0.51 31.57
N ARG A 536 -11.58 0.93 31.53
CA ARG A 536 -10.43 0.02 31.54
C ARG A 536 -10.34 -0.87 32.78
N LYS A 537 -10.77 -0.37 33.95
CA LYS A 537 -10.74 -1.14 35.20
C LYS A 537 -11.89 -2.13 35.34
N ASN A 538 -13.08 -1.77 34.86
CA ASN A 538 -14.29 -2.55 35.11
C ASN A 538 -14.76 -3.37 33.89
N TYR A 539 -14.32 -3.00 32.67
CA TYR A 539 -14.71 -3.60 31.39
C TYR A 539 -13.46 -3.96 30.56
N ASN A 540 -12.39 -4.45 31.21
CA ASN A 540 -11.09 -4.72 30.59
C ASN A 540 -11.07 -5.91 29.61
N TYR A 541 -12.14 -6.68 29.58
CA TYR A 541 -12.34 -7.84 28.69
C TYR A 541 -13.23 -7.49 27.48
N ASP A 542 -13.80 -6.27 27.46
CA ASP A 542 -14.64 -5.81 26.37
C ASP A 542 -13.82 -5.22 25.22
N ILE A 543 -14.48 -5.10 24.08
CA ILE A 543 -13.84 -4.72 22.80
C ILE A 543 -13.23 -3.31 22.85
N LEU A 544 -13.72 -2.41 23.73
CA LEU A 544 -13.26 -1.03 23.87
C LEU A 544 -12.05 -0.86 24.81
N ALA A 545 -11.50 -1.94 25.38
CA ALA A 545 -10.44 -1.82 26.39
C ALA A 545 -9.13 -1.23 25.82
N ASP A 546 -8.70 -1.65 24.62
CA ASP A 546 -7.50 -1.13 23.95
C ASP A 546 -7.74 0.26 23.35
N ASP A 547 -8.95 0.55 22.85
CA ASP A 547 -9.38 1.88 22.42
C ASP A 547 -9.28 2.88 23.57
N ALA A 548 -9.82 2.53 24.75
CA ALA A 548 -9.78 3.37 25.94
C ALA A 548 -8.35 3.64 26.40
N LEU A 549 -7.51 2.62 26.47
CA LEU A 549 -6.10 2.73 26.85
C LEU A 549 -5.32 3.63 25.87
N TYR A 550 -5.58 3.48 24.58
CA TYR A 550 -4.93 4.31 23.58
C TYR A 550 -5.38 5.78 23.64
N LEU A 551 -6.68 6.03 23.82
CA LEU A 551 -7.22 7.39 23.96
C LEU A 551 -6.71 8.07 25.22
N GLU A 552 -6.63 7.34 26.36
CA GLU A 552 -6.06 7.81 27.61
C GLU A 552 -4.60 8.26 27.41
N ALA A 553 -3.77 7.44 26.72
CA ALA A 553 -2.39 7.79 26.40
C ALA A 553 -2.29 9.08 25.54
N LYS A 554 -3.18 9.22 24.55
CA LYS A 554 -3.25 10.44 23.72
C LYS A 554 -3.62 11.67 24.52
N ILE A 555 -4.59 11.59 25.43
CA ILE A 555 -4.99 12.71 26.27
C ILE A 555 -3.82 13.19 27.13
N TYR A 556 -3.10 12.26 27.78
CA TYR A 556 -1.91 12.62 28.54
C TYR A 556 -0.84 13.27 27.68
N GLN A 557 -0.61 12.78 26.47
CA GLN A 557 0.38 13.34 25.54
C GLN A 557 -0.03 14.70 24.99
N GLU A 558 -1.23 14.80 24.42
CA GLU A 558 -1.63 15.92 23.55
C GLU A 558 -2.36 17.03 24.31
N ASN A 559 -3.19 16.68 25.32
CA ASN A 559 -3.99 17.65 26.06
C ASN A 559 -3.32 18.10 27.35
N LEU A 560 -2.65 17.19 28.06
CA LEU A 560 -2.08 17.47 29.38
C LEU A 560 -0.55 17.63 29.38
N GLY A 561 0.13 17.26 28.31
CA GLY A 561 1.59 17.36 28.19
C GLY A 561 2.37 16.41 29.13
N GLN A 562 1.71 15.40 29.74
CA GLN A 562 2.29 14.46 30.70
C GLN A 562 2.96 13.28 29.97
N LYS A 563 4.16 13.53 29.44
CA LYS A 563 4.89 12.60 28.58
C LYS A 563 5.16 11.25 29.25
N ASP A 564 5.55 11.24 30.52
CA ASP A 564 5.91 9.99 31.23
C ASP A 564 4.71 9.05 31.36
N LYS A 565 3.54 9.58 31.75
CA LYS A 565 2.30 8.81 31.81
C LYS A 565 1.88 8.29 30.42
N ALA A 566 1.96 9.14 29.42
CA ALA A 566 1.65 8.73 28.05
C ALA A 566 2.55 7.59 27.57
N MET A 567 3.85 7.66 27.85
CA MET A 567 4.80 6.57 27.51
C MET A 567 4.47 5.27 28.25
N GLU A 568 4.09 5.34 29.51
CA GLU A 568 3.69 4.16 30.29
C GLU A 568 2.48 3.46 29.65
N LEU A 569 1.42 4.21 29.32
CA LEU A 569 0.22 3.68 28.68
C LEU A 569 0.47 3.16 27.26
N TYR A 570 1.28 3.84 26.45
CA TYR A 570 1.69 3.28 25.15
C TYR A 570 2.47 1.97 25.29
N ARG A 571 3.32 1.83 26.29
CA ARG A 571 4.01 0.57 26.60
C ARG A 571 3.02 -0.52 27.01
N GLU A 572 2.03 -0.18 27.82
CA GLU A 572 0.96 -1.11 28.25
C GLU A 572 0.18 -1.65 27.04
N ILE A 573 -0.16 -0.81 26.05
CA ILE A 573 -0.77 -1.27 24.78
C ILE A 573 0.09 -2.32 24.11
N LEU A 574 1.39 -2.06 23.96
CA LEU A 574 2.31 -2.95 23.28
C LEU A 574 2.50 -4.30 24.00
N GLN A 575 2.33 -4.32 25.33
CA GLN A 575 2.48 -5.52 26.16
C GLN A 575 1.17 -6.33 26.25
N ASN A 576 0.05 -5.66 26.51
CA ASN A 576 -1.22 -6.30 26.83
C ASN A 576 -2.12 -6.48 25.59
N PHE A 577 -1.98 -5.63 24.56
CA PHE A 577 -2.79 -5.65 23.35
C PHE A 577 -1.93 -5.68 22.08
N PRO A 578 -1.03 -6.68 21.89
CA PRO A 578 -0.10 -6.70 20.75
C PRO A 578 -0.82 -6.79 19.40
N GLY A 579 -2.06 -7.31 19.37
CA GLY A 579 -2.92 -7.40 18.18
C GLY A 579 -3.79 -6.17 17.92
N SER A 580 -3.74 -5.15 18.79
CA SER A 580 -4.51 -3.90 18.63
C SER A 580 -4.12 -3.18 17.35
N ILE A 581 -5.12 -2.57 16.70
CA ILE A 581 -4.90 -1.70 15.54
C ILE A 581 -4.02 -0.48 15.88
N TYR A 582 -3.96 -0.10 17.15
CA TYR A 582 -3.16 1.01 17.65
C TYR A 582 -1.70 0.65 17.93
N SER A 583 -1.31 -0.62 17.93
CA SER A 583 0.04 -1.05 18.32
C SER A 583 1.15 -0.38 17.50
N ALA A 584 0.94 -0.18 16.21
CA ALA A 584 1.92 0.50 15.34
C ALA A 584 2.09 1.98 15.71
N ASP A 585 0.98 2.71 15.92
CA ASP A 585 1.05 4.14 16.30
C ASP A 585 1.53 4.32 17.74
N ALA A 586 1.10 3.47 18.66
CA ALA A 586 1.58 3.46 20.05
C ALA A 586 3.11 3.28 20.12
N ARG A 587 3.66 2.36 19.32
CA ARG A 587 5.13 2.14 19.22
C ARG A 587 5.83 3.39 18.70
N ARG A 588 5.31 4.00 17.64
CA ARG A 588 5.86 5.23 17.06
C ARG A 588 5.85 6.37 18.09
N ARG A 589 4.71 6.61 18.75
CA ARG A 589 4.56 7.67 19.76
C ARG A 589 5.44 7.43 20.98
N PHE A 590 5.53 6.19 21.45
CA PHE A 590 6.42 5.80 22.54
C PHE A 590 7.88 6.12 22.23
N ARG A 591 8.35 5.76 21.02
CA ARG A 591 9.73 6.06 20.56
C ARG A 591 10.00 7.56 20.48
N ILE A 592 9.04 8.35 19.91
CA ILE A 592 9.14 9.82 19.86
C ILE A 592 9.30 10.40 21.27
N LEU A 593 8.43 9.99 22.20
CA LEU A 593 8.43 10.51 23.57
C LEU A 593 9.69 10.12 24.34
N ARG A 594 10.24 8.95 24.06
CA ARG A 594 11.52 8.47 24.63
C ARG A 594 12.73 9.24 24.08
N GLY A 595 12.58 9.95 22.98
CA GLY A 595 13.67 10.71 22.34
C GLY A 595 14.48 9.87 21.36
N ASP A 596 13.97 8.73 20.89
CA ASP A 596 14.62 7.95 19.84
C ASP A 596 14.66 8.78 18.56
N ALA A 597 15.77 8.71 17.85
CA ALA A 597 15.83 9.22 16.49
C ALA A 597 14.91 8.36 15.62
N ILE A 598 13.75 8.89 15.29
CA ILE A 598 12.85 8.29 14.31
C ILE A 598 13.22 8.93 12.98
N ASN A 599 14.04 8.21 12.22
CA ASN A 599 14.34 8.57 10.85
C ASN A 599 13.25 8.03 9.94
#